data_dd8d0fda70a6fc6446f079543458c8ee
#
_entry.id   dd8d0fda70a6fc6446f079543458c8ee
#
_cell.length_a   1.000
_cell.length_b   1.000
_cell.length_c   1.000
_cell.angle_alpha   90.00
_cell.angle_beta   90.00
_cell.angle_gamma   90.00
#
_symmetry.space_group_name_H-M   'P 1'
#
loop_
_entity.id
_entity.type
_entity.pdbx_description
1 polymer ?
#
loop_
_entity_poly.entity_id
_entity_poly.type
_entity_poly.pdbx_seq_one_letter_code
_entity_poly.pdbx_strand_id
1 'polypeptide(L)'
;NKKDVFGLSLSTQSTGTSLYYNDRKTSLDGLNEGQSIMVSGIIRYLKGELDLKYFLVQGPGGTGKSFAINRALKGLEPSAVIGAAASHSAKNTLKDFLGDRYQVVTVASLLGKSITYNERGEEILVSSTGAKKTNLPIMRHKVIIIDEVSMIDDEVAAEIIEICNVYNKKLIVL
;
A
#
# COMPACT_ATOMS: atom_id res chain seq x y z
N ASN A 1 26.62 7.28 -5.93
CA ASN A 1 25.77 6.10 -6.02
C ASN A 1 25.08 5.89 -4.67
N LYS A 2 23.85 6.40 -4.54
CA LYS A 2 23.01 6.04 -3.41
C LYS A 2 22.44 4.64 -3.69
N LYS A 3 22.70 3.70 -2.78
CA LYS A 3 22.02 2.40 -2.76
C LYS A 3 20.67 2.60 -2.09
N ASP A 4 19.64 1.95 -2.63
CA ASP A 4 18.34 1.89 -1.97
C ASP A 4 18.38 0.98 -0.71
N VAL A 5 17.26 0.89 0.01
CA VAL A 5 17.13 0.05 1.20
C VAL A 5 17.43 -1.42 0.96
N PHE A 6 17.43 -1.88 -0.28
CA PHE A 6 17.79 -3.24 -0.66
C PHE A 6 19.21 -3.37 -1.17
N GLY A 7 20.02 -2.29 -1.20
CA GLY A 7 21.37 -2.28 -1.72
C GLY A 7 21.47 -2.39 -3.25
N LEU A 8 20.36 -2.13 -3.96
CA LEU A 8 20.32 -2.06 -5.41
C LEU A 8 20.89 -0.72 -5.88
N SER A 9 21.62 -0.70 -6.99
CA SER A 9 22.06 0.56 -7.60
C SER A 9 20.83 1.31 -8.11
N LEU A 10 20.63 2.54 -7.64
CA LEU A 10 19.67 3.45 -8.23
C LEU A 10 20.18 3.83 -9.62
N SER A 11 19.78 3.09 -10.65
CA SER A 11 19.89 3.60 -12.01
C SER A 11 18.83 4.70 -12.17
N THR A 12 19.26 5.85 -12.59
CA THR A 12 18.42 7.03 -12.85
C THR A 12 17.50 6.87 -14.07
N GLN A 13 17.26 5.65 -14.50
CA GLN A 13 16.25 5.38 -15.50
C GLN A 13 14.97 4.97 -14.80
N SER A 14 14.04 5.90 -14.68
CA SER A 14 12.63 5.63 -14.38
C SER A 14 12.01 4.83 -15.55
N THR A 15 12.34 3.56 -15.64
CA THR A 15 11.63 2.61 -16.49
C THR A 15 10.42 2.02 -15.76
N GLY A 16 9.88 2.75 -14.79
CA GLY A 16 8.60 2.42 -14.22
C GLY A 16 7.52 2.83 -15.21
N THR A 17 6.88 1.87 -15.88
CA THR A 17 5.60 2.11 -16.53
C THR A 17 4.73 2.89 -15.55
N SER A 18 4.35 4.11 -15.93
CA SER A 18 3.49 4.96 -15.11
C SER A 18 2.21 4.20 -14.75
N LEU A 19 1.72 4.38 -13.53
CA LEU A 19 0.46 3.81 -13.09
C LEU A 19 -0.65 4.33 -14.00
N TYR A 20 -1.35 3.41 -14.70
CA TYR A 20 -2.46 3.75 -15.55
C TYR A 20 -3.75 3.79 -14.73
N TYR A 21 -4.44 4.93 -14.78
CA TYR A 21 -5.75 5.12 -14.15
C TYR A 21 -6.83 5.33 -15.23
N ASN A 22 -7.85 4.47 -15.22
CA ASN A 22 -8.97 4.55 -16.15
C ASN A 22 -10.14 5.33 -15.53
N ASP A 23 -10.23 6.62 -15.81
CA ASP A 23 -11.30 7.50 -15.32
C ASP A 23 -12.72 7.02 -15.71
N ARG A 24 -12.85 6.27 -16.80
CA ARG A 24 -14.16 5.78 -17.28
C ARG A 24 -14.75 4.69 -16.37
N LYS A 25 -13.92 4.04 -15.55
CA LYS A 25 -14.37 3.02 -14.59
C LYS A 25 -14.83 3.60 -13.25
N THR A 26 -14.69 4.91 -13.06
CA THR A 26 -15.00 5.57 -11.79
C THR A 26 -15.97 6.73 -12.02
N SER A 27 -17.04 6.76 -11.21
CA SER A 27 -18.02 7.86 -11.20
C SER A 27 -18.15 8.39 -9.76
N LEU A 28 -18.43 9.68 -9.63
CA LEU A 28 -18.76 10.33 -8.36
C LEU A 28 -20.27 10.31 -8.06
N ASP A 29 -21.08 9.77 -8.98
CA ASP A 29 -22.53 9.72 -8.82
C ASP A 29 -22.95 8.90 -7.59
N GLY A 30 -23.93 9.39 -6.85
CA GLY A 30 -24.44 8.73 -5.65
C GLY A 30 -23.56 8.86 -4.41
N LEU A 31 -22.49 9.64 -4.47
CA LEU A 31 -21.64 9.95 -3.32
C LEU A 31 -22.15 11.20 -2.59
N ASN A 32 -22.05 11.22 -1.25
CA ASN A 32 -22.21 12.46 -0.50
C ASN A 32 -20.95 13.34 -0.69
N GLU A 33 -21.03 14.60 -0.22
CA GLU A 33 -19.93 15.58 -0.39
C GLU A 33 -18.59 15.08 0.18
N GLY A 34 -18.60 14.56 1.41
CA GLY A 34 -17.37 14.03 2.05
C GLY A 34 -16.77 12.85 1.30
N GLN A 35 -17.60 11.94 0.82
CA GLN A 35 -17.16 10.81 -0.01
C GLN A 35 -16.60 11.28 -1.36
N SER A 36 -17.26 12.25 -2.00
CA SER A 36 -16.79 12.81 -3.27
C SER A 36 -15.43 13.49 -3.13
N ILE A 37 -15.21 14.23 -2.07
CA ILE A 37 -13.91 14.86 -1.75
C ILE A 37 -12.85 13.79 -1.56
N MET A 38 -13.14 12.75 -0.78
CA MET A 38 -12.21 11.65 -0.51
C MET A 38 -11.85 10.88 -1.79
N VAL A 39 -12.86 10.48 -2.57
CA VAL A 39 -12.65 9.76 -3.83
C VAL A 39 -11.83 10.60 -4.81
N SER A 40 -12.18 11.87 -4.98
CA SER A 40 -11.44 12.80 -5.85
C SER A 40 -10.00 12.98 -5.40
N GLY A 41 -9.76 13.11 -4.11
CA GLY A 41 -8.41 13.22 -3.54
C GLY A 41 -7.56 11.98 -3.81
N ILE A 42 -8.11 10.79 -3.58
CA ILE A 42 -7.40 9.52 -3.85
C ILE A 42 -7.11 9.38 -5.34
N ILE A 43 -8.07 9.67 -6.23
CA ILE A 43 -7.88 9.60 -7.68
C ILE A 43 -6.76 10.55 -8.13
N ARG A 44 -6.76 11.80 -7.67
CA ARG A 44 -5.71 12.77 -7.99
C ARG A 44 -4.33 12.31 -7.50
N TYR A 45 -4.27 11.72 -6.30
CA TYR A 45 -3.04 11.13 -5.78
C TYR A 45 -2.56 9.97 -6.66
N LEU A 46 -3.45 9.04 -7.02
CA LEU A 46 -3.14 7.88 -7.86
C LEU A 46 -2.66 8.29 -9.26
N LYS A 47 -3.23 9.37 -9.82
CA LYS A 47 -2.85 9.92 -11.13
C LYS A 47 -1.53 10.71 -11.08
N GLY A 48 -0.94 10.90 -9.90
CA GLY A 48 0.29 11.67 -9.73
C GLY A 48 0.11 13.19 -9.79
N GLU A 49 -1.11 13.68 -9.63
CA GLU A 49 -1.42 15.13 -9.61
C GLU A 49 -1.10 15.78 -8.25
N LEU A 50 -0.89 14.98 -7.21
CA LEU A 50 -0.52 15.42 -5.87
C LEU A 50 0.89 14.91 -5.54
N ASP A 51 1.79 15.81 -5.17
CA ASP A 51 3.16 15.50 -4.73
C ASP A 51 3.15 15.11 -3.24
N LEU A 52 2.67 13.89 -2.96
CA LEU A 52 2.58 13.33 -1.62
C LEU A 52 3.31 11.99 -1.57
N LYS A 53 4.05 11.75 -0.48
CA LYS A 53 4.71 10.47 -0.23
C LYS A 53 3.71 9.35 0.05
N TYR A 54 2.60 9.67 0.69
CA TYR A 54 1.48 8.76 0.96
C TYR A 54 0.18 9.55 1.10
N PHE A 55 -0.93 8.87 0.97
CA PHE A 55 -2.28 9.42 1.18
C PHE A 55 -2.89 8.79 2.42
N LEU A 56 -3.14 9.60 3.44
CA LEU A 56 -3.75 9.14 4.70
C LEU A 56 -5.27 9.32 4.65
N VAL A 57 -5.99 8.23 4.87
CA VAL A 57 -7.45 8.22 4.97
C VAL A 57 -7.84 8.03 6.42
N GLN A 58 -8.31 9.08 7.05
CA GLN A 58 -8.79 9.07 8.44
C GLN A 58 -10.29 9.35 8.50
N GLY A 59 -10.92 8.84 9.52
CA GLY A 59 -12.32 9.10 9.85
C GLY A 59 -12.90 8.03 10.75
N PRO A 60 -13.98 8.35 11.49
CA PRO A 60 -14.64 7.38 12.34
C PRO A 60 -15.21 6.21 11.54
N GLY A 61 -15.46 5.09 12.22
CA GLY A 61 -16.15 3.95 11.63
C GLY A 61 -17.55 4.34 11.11
N GLY A 62 -18.00 3.71 10.04
CA GLY A 62 -19.34 3.96 9.47
C GLY A 62 -19.46 5.19 8.59
N THR A 63 -18.37 5.91 8.30
CA THR A 63 -18.39 7.12 7.43
C THR A 63 -18.29 6.82 5.93
N GLY A 64 -18.32 5.54 5.55
CA GLY A 64 -18.24 5.13 4.15
C GLY A 64 -16.84 5.17 3.55
N LYS A 65 -15.78 5.13 4.38
CA LYS A 65 -14.38 5.09 3.91
C LYS A 65 -14.13 3.92 2.96
N SER A 66 -14.54 2.70 3.34
CA SER A 66 -14.42 1.49 2.50
C SER A 66 -15.04 1.69 1.13
N PHE A 67 -16.25 2.23 1.12
CA PHE A 67 -16.99 2.50 -0.11
C PHE A 67 -16.25 3.50 -1.01
N ALA A 68 -15.75 4.59 -0.42
CA ALA A 68 -15.02 5.63 -1.14
C ALA A 68 -13.70 5.10 -1.71
N ILE A 69 -12.93 4.36 -0.89
CA ILE A 69 -11.66 3.78 -1.32
C ILE A 69 -11.90 2.77 -2.46
N ASN A 70 -12.84 1.84 -2.28
CA ASN A 70 -13.17 0.87 -3.32
C ASN A 70 -13.68 1.54 -4.60
N ARG A 71 -14.42 2.64 -4.49
CA ARG A 71 -14.84 3.44 -5.64
C ARG A 71 -13.63 4.03 -6.37
N ALA A 72 -12.68 4.63 -5.65
CA ALA A 72 -11.47 5.19 -6.24
C ALA A 72 -10.58 4.13 -6.90
N LEU A 73 -10.47 2.94 -6.31
CA LEU A 73 -9.64 1.85 -6.84
C LEU A 73 -10.17 1.22 -8.13
N LYS A 74 -11.45 1.43 -8.48
CA LYS A 74 -12.05 0.85 -9.70
C LYS A 74 -11.34 1.28 -11.00
N GLY A 75 -10.70 2.43 -11.01
CA GLY A 75 -9.91 2.92 -12.14
C GLY A 75 -8.59 2.20 -12.36
N LEU A 76 -8.16 1.34 -11.41
CA LEU A 76 -6.92 0.58 -11.46
C LEU A 76 -7.17 -0.87 -11.88
N GLU A 77 -6.17 -1.49 -12.52
CA GLU A 77 -6.17 -2.94 -12.67
C GLU A 77 -5.93 -3.58 -11.28
N PRO A 78 -6.71 -4.62 -10.90
CA PRO A 78 -6.58 -5.26 -9.59
C PRO A 78 -5.19 -5.78 -9.29
N SER A 79 -4.46 -6.25 -10.31
CA SER A 79 -3.08 -6.75 -10.18
C SER A 79 -2.07 -5.66 -9.81
N ALA A 80 -2.42 -4.38 -9.96
CA ALA A 80 -1.56 -3.26 -9.56
C ALA A 80 -1.64 -2.96 -8.05
N VAL A 81 -2.65 -3.48 -7.35
CA VAL A 81 -2.99 -3.12 -5.97
C VAL A 81 -2.75 -4.29 -5.03
N ILE A 82 -2.11 -4.04 -3.90
CA ILE A 82 -1.99 -4.97 -2.78
C ILE A 82 -2.29 -4.28 -1.47
N GLY A 83 -3.09 -4.93 -0.61
CA GLY A 83 -3.30 -4.52 0.77
C GLY A 83 -2.38 -5.28 1.72
N ALA A 84 -1.98 -4.63 2.81
CA ALA A 84 -1.22 -5.28 3.87
C ALA A 84 -1.63 -4.77 5.25
N ALA A 85 -1.59 -5.67 6.23
CA ALA A 85 -1.90 -5.39 7.62
C ALA A 85 -0.90 -6.05 8.57
N ALA A 86 -0.82 -5.55 9.81
CA ALA A 86 0.19 -5.97 10.79
C ALA A 86 0.05 -7.43 11.22
N SER A 87 -1.17 -7.97 11.27
CA SER A 87 -1.48 -9.31 11.76
C SER A 87 -2.39 -10.09 10.81
N HIS A 88 -2.53 -11.39 11.02
CA HIS A 88 -3.49 -12.21 10.26
C HIS A 88 -4.94 -11.79 10.51
N SER A 89 -5.28 -11.39 11.74
CA SER A 89 -6.63 -10.88 12.05
C SER A 89 -6.92 -9.58 11.31
N ALA A 90 -6.01 -8.61 11.40
CA ALA A 90 -6.13 -7.34 10.69
C ALA A 90 -6.13 -7.53 9.15
N LYS A 91 -5.35 -8.48 8.65
CA LYS A 91 -5.37 -8.87 7.22
C LYS A 91 -6.76 -9.33 6.78
N ASN A 92 -7.44 -10.16 7.57
CA ASN A 92 -8.77 -10.63 7.23
C ASN A 92 -9.77 -9.47 7.23
N THR A 93 -9.70 -8.58 8.21
CA THR A 93 -10.53 -7.36 8.24
C THR A 93 -10.28 -6.47 7.02
N LEU A 94 -9.02 -6.26 6.63
CA LEU A 94 -8.69 -5.50 5.44
C LEU A 94 -9.19 -6.19 4.15
N LYS A 95 -9.13 -7.52 4.10
CA LYS A 95 -9.67 -8.27 2.97
C LYS A 95 -11.18 -8.09 2.83
N ASP A 96 -11.91 -8.16 3.93
CA ASP A 96 -13.36 -7.89 3.95
C ASP A 96 -13.66 -6.45 3.52
N PHE A 97 -12.80 -5.49 3.92
CA PHE A 97 -12.89 -4.08 3.54
C PHE A 97 -12.67 -3.86 2.04
N LEU A 98 -11.62 -4.45 1.45
CA LEU A 98 -11.26 -4.28 0.04
C LEU A 98 -12.04 -5.18 -0.90
N GLY A 99 -12.54 -6.33 -0.41
CA GLY A 99 -13.18 -7.37 -1.20
C GLY A 99 -12.20 -8.32 -1.88
N ASP A 100 -12.76 -9.36 -2.51
CA ASP A 100 -11.98 -10.46 -3.12
C ASP A 100 -11.20 -10.06 -4.38
N ARG A 101 -11.42 -8.87 -4.87
CA ARG A 101 -10.80 -8.37 -6.10
C ARG A 101 -9.30 -8.13 -5.95
N TYR A 102 -8.84 -7.83 -4.74
CA TYR A 102 -7.46 -7.42 -4.46
C TYR A 102 -6.74 -8.44 -3.60
N GLN A 103 -5.43 -8.57 -3.86
CA GLN A 103 -4.57 -9.35 -2.99
C GLN A 103 -4.36 -8.62 -1.66
N VAL A 104 -4.47 -9.36 -0.56
CA VAL A 104 -4.20 -8.85 0.79
C VAL A 104 -3.28 -9.82 1.53
N VAL A 105 -2.21 -9.28 2.12
CA VAL A 105 -1.17 -10.04 2.82
C VAL A 105 -0.88 -9.42 4.19
N THR A 106 -0.04 -10.07 4.98
CA THR A 106 0.55 -9.42 6.17
C THR A 106 1.70 -8.52 5.74
N VAL A 107 2.03 -7.53 6.58
CA VAL A 107 3.20 -6.65 6.35
C VAL A 107 4.49 -7.48 6.27
N ALA A 108 4.62 -8.53 7.08
CA ALA A 108 5.75 -9.45 6.98
C ALA A 108 5.85 -10.07 5.58
N SER A 109 4.74 -10.61 5.06
CA SER A 109 4.70 -11.18 3.71
C SER A 109 4.95 -10.13 2.62
N LEU A 110 4.44 -8.91 2.79
CA LEU A 110 4.66 -7.80 1.86
C LEU A 110 6.14 -7.52 1.64
N LEU A 111 6.91 -7.55 2.72
CA LEU A 111 8.36 -7.27 2.74
C LEU A 111 9.24 -8.53 2.63
N GLY A 112 8.65 -9.72 2.47
CA GLY A 112 9.39 -10.98 2.45
C GLY A 112 10.13 -11.25 3.75
N LYS A 113 9.55 -10.86 4.88
CA LYS A 113 10.09 -11.10 6.22
C LYS A 113 9.35 -12.22 6.91
N SER A 114 10.04 -12.90 7.81
CA SER A 114 9.47 -13.90 8.72
C SER A 114 9.46 -13.37 10.14
N ILE A 115 8.41 -13.73 10.88
CA ILE A 115 8.36 -13.45 12.31
C ILE A 115 9.26 -14.47 13.03
N THR A 116 10.11 -13.98 13.90
CA THR A 116 10.91 -14.79 14.84
C THR A 116 10.88 -14.12 16.22
N TYR A 117 11.46 -14.78 17.21
CA TYR A 117 11.56 -14.25 18.56
C TYR A 117 13.01 -13.96 18.90
N ASN A 118 13.26 -12.79 19.51
CA ASN A 118 14.57 -12.45 20.02
C ASN A 118 14.85 -13.18 21.37
N GLU A 119 16.02 -12.98 21.93
CA GLU A 119 16.42 -13.57 23.22
C GLU A 119 15.52 -13.17 24.38
N ARG A 120 14.75 -12.09 24.26
CA ARG A 120 13.80 -11.61 25.25
C ARG A 120 12.38 -12.16 25.05
N GLY A 121 12.17 -12.97 24.00
CA GLY A 121 10.86 -13.52 23.65
C GLY A 121 9.96 -12.52 22.93
N GLU A 122 10.48 -11.39 22.45
CA GLU A 122 9.73 -10.40 21.68
C GLU A 122 9.70 -10.79 20.20
N GLU A 123 8.56 -10.60 19.53
CA GLU A 123 8.43 -10.83 18.09
C GLU A 123 9.26 -9.81 17.31
N ILE A 124 10.09 -10.30 16.41
CA ILE A 124 10.87 -9.49 15.49
C ILE A 124 10.71 -9.97 14.06
N LEU A 125 10.76 -9.06 13.10
CA LEU A 125 10.72 -9.35 11.68
C LEU A 125 12.15 -9.49 11.15
N VAL A 126 12.47 -10.66 10.57
CA VAL A 126 13.76 -10.91 9.92
C VAL A 126 13.57 -11.17 8.44
N SER A 127 14.50 -10.71 7.63
CA SER A 127 14.48 -10.98 6.19
C SER A 127 14.61 -12.46 5.91
N SER A 128 13.71 -13.00 5.09
CA SER A 128 13.79 -14.39 4.66
C SER A 128 15.03 -14.60 3.80
N THR A 129 15.86 -15.56 4.18
CA THR A 129 17.05 -15.94 3.42
C THR A 129 16.65 -16.58 2.10
N GLY A 130 17.17 -16.06 0.97
CA GLY A 130 17.05 -16.67 -0.35
C GLY A 130 16.01 -16.08 -1.29
N ALA A 131 15.12 -15.20 -0.84
CA ALA A 131 14.21 -14.51 -1.74
C ALA A 131 14.96 -13.42 -2.53
N LYS A 132 14.85 -13.44 -3.87
CA LYS A 132 15.33 -12.30 -4.66
C LYS A 132 14.47 -11.09 -4.31
N LYS A 133 15.10 -10.01 -3.86
CA LYS A 133 14.43 -8.76 -3.44
C LYS A 133 13.47 -8.20 -4.50
N THR A 134 13.76 -8.40 -5.78
CA THR A 134 12.92 -7.99 -6.91
C THR A 134 11.59 -8.74 -7.01
N ASN A 135 11.46 -9.90 -6.37
CA ASN A 135 10.25 -10.74 -6.41
C ASN A 135 9.34 -10.54 -5.20
N LEU A 136 9.67 -9.64 -4.28
CA LEU A 136 8.83 -9.34 -3.13
C LEU A 136 7.48 -8.77 -3.55
N PRO A 137 6.38 -9.08 -2.86
CA PRO A 137 5.07 -8.55 -3.19
C PRO A 137 5.03 -7.03 -3.30
N ILE A 138 5.72 -6.30 -2.41
CA ILE A 138 5.82 -4.84 -2.47
C ILE A 138 6.46 -4.35 -3.78
N MET A 139 7.41 -5.12 -4.33
CA MET A 139 8.10 -4.74 -5.58
C MET A 139 7.24 -5.00 -6.83
N ARG A 140 6.35 -5.97 -6.77
CA ARG A 140 5.50 -6.36 -7.91
C ARG A 140 4.24 -5.51 -8.08
N HIS A 141 3.84 -4.77 -7.05
CA HIS A 141 2.63 -3.95 -7.07
C HIS A 141 2.97 -2.46 -7.12
N LYS A 142 2.10 -1.68 -7.72
CA LYS A 142 2.28 -0.22 -7.90
C LYS A 142 1.56 0.60 -6.85
N VAL A 143 0.51 0.05 -6.26
CA VAL A 143 -0.31 0.68 -5.21
C VAL A 143 -0.35 -0.23 -3.99
N ILE A 144 0.10 0.31 -2.88
CA ILE A 144 0.17 -0.37 -1.59
C ILE A 144 -0.86 0.28 -0.67
N ILE A 145 -1.69 -0.53 -0.03
CA ILE A 145 -2.67 -0.06 0.98
C ILE A 145 -2.30 -0.70 2.31
N ILE A 146 -2.01 0.13 3.31
CA ILE A 146 -1.66 -0.32 4.67
C ILE A 146 -2.79 0.04 5.61
N ASP A 147 -3.27 -0.96 6.34
CA ASP A 147 -4.27 -0.77 7.41
C ASP A 147 -3.59 -0.80 8.78
N GLU A 148 -4.15 0.00 9.70
CA GLU A 148 -3.70 0.09 11.09
C GLU A 148 -2.18 0.32 11.23
N VAL A 149 -1.66 1.33 10.57
CA VAL A 149 -0.22 1.67 10.59
C VAL A 149 0.33 1.87 12.01
N SER A 150 -0.52 2.26 12.97
CA SER A 150 -0.14 2.40 14.39
C SER A 150 0.27 1.08 15.05
N MET A 151 -0.10 -0.07 14.46
CA MET A 151 0.26 -1.41 14.92
C MET A 151 1.56 -1.93 14.30
N ILE A 152 2.19 -1.14 13.44
CA ILE A 152 3.43 -1.47 12.72
C ILE A 152 4.59 -0.73 13.38
N ASP A 153 5.72 -1.41 13.57
CA ASP A 153 6.93 -0.78 14.10
C ASP A 153 7.37 0.38 13.21
N ASP A 154 7.84 1.45 13.83
CA ASP A 154 8.25 2.68 13.14
C ASP A 154 9.32 2.42 12.07
N GLU A 155 10.27 1.52 12.34
CA GLU A 155 11.31 1.13 11.37
C GLU A 155 10.72 0.44 10.14
N VAL A 156 9.73 -0.44 10.34
CA VAL A 156 9.03 -1.15 9.26
C VAL A 156 8.16 -0.19 8.46
N ALA A 157 7.46 0.71 9.13
CA ALA A 157 6.67 1.76 8.45
C ALA A 157 7.57 2.68 7.62
N ALA A 158 8.71 3.11 8.16
CA ALA A 158 9.69 3.91 7.45
C ALA A 158 10.26 3.17 6.21
N GLU A 159 10.55 1.88 6.34
CA GLU A 159 11.01 1.04 5.22
C GLU A 159 9.98 0.99 4.08
N ILE A 160 8.70 0.79 4.41
CA ILE A 160 7.61 0.78 3.41
C ILE A 160 7.53 2.14 2.68
N ILE A 161 7.53 3.24 3.44
CA ILE A 161 7.48 4.60 2.88
C ILE A 161 8.67 4.85 1.96
N GLU A 162 9.86 4.47 2.37
CA GLU A 162 11.07 4.65 1.58
C GLU A 162 11.04 3.84 0.29
N ILE A 163 10.64 2.57 0.34
CA ILE A 163 10.49 1.73 -0.85
C ILE A 163 9.47 2.36 -1.81
N CYS A 164 8.31 2.78 -1.33
CA CYS A 164 7.29 3.40 -2.16
C CYS A 164 7.80 4.70 -2.80
N ASN A 165 8.56 5.50 -2.07
CA ASN A 165 9.14 6.74 -2.57
C ASN A 165 10.23 6.49 -3.63
N VAL A 166 11.15 5.58 -3.36
CA VAL A 166 12.28 5.25 -4.27
C VAL A 166 11.79 4.65 -5.57
N TYR A 167 10.81 3.74 -5.52
CA TYR A 167 10.28 3.04 -6.69
C TYR A 167 9.02 3.66 -7.28
N ASN A 168 8.69 4.90 -6.86
CA ASN A 168 7.53 5.66 -7.35
C ASN A 168 6.21 4.88 -7.26
N LYS A 169 5.99 4.22 -6.12
CA LYS A 169 4.75 3.52 -5.81
C LYS A 169 3.80 4.44 -5.07
N LYS A 170 2.50 4.21 -5.21
CA LYS A 170 1.48 4.91 -4.45
C LYS A 170 1.21 4.17 -3.14
N LEU A 171 1.15 4.89 -2.04
CA LEU A 171 0.90 4.37 -0.71
C LEU A 171 -0.34 5.03 -0.11
N ILE A 172 -1.35 4.23 0.18
CA ILE A 172 -2.57 4.65 0.88
C ILE A 172 -2.53 4.04 2.28
N VAL A 173 -2.69 4.87 3.29
CA VAL A 173 -2.67 4.50 4.71
C VAL A 173 -4.05 4.71 5.31
N LEU A 174 -4.56 3.68 5.99
CA LEU A 174 -5.86 3.66 6.66
C LEU A 174 -5.70 3.75 8.18
#